data_6d8664c175b5e16979f5bd6c20cb5015
#
_entry.id   6d8664c175b5e16979f5bd6c20cb5015
#
_cell.length_a   1.000
_cell.length_b   1.000
_cell.length_c   1.000
_cell.angle_alpha   90.00
_cell.angle_beta   90.00
_cell.angle_gamma   90.00
#
_symmetry.space_group_name_H-M   'P 1'
#
loop_
_entity.id
_entity.type
_entity.pdbx_description
1 polymer ?
#
loop_
_entity_poly.entity_id
_entity_poly.type
_entity_poly.pdbx_seq_one_letter_code
_entity_poly.pdbx_strand_id
1 'polypeptide(L)'
;MPFRSGFVSIVGRPNAGKSTLLNALLGQKLAIVTHKPQTTRTRIQGVVEVPLKKKTANDPGHPAAQVVLVDTPGIHKPDTQLDKRMMQEVHDALEARDAVLFIVDVTHQLPKENPTGKATGRMALSKAEDDFALQLIQRLKQVEGGCPVILLLNKIDTISTAEIMPLIAHWSSLYPFAEVIPISARKKINLDLLLEKVVNILPEGQRYFPKHQLTDQPERFLVAELIREKILLLTGEEVPYATAVVIEKYEEPMVYTNDKGEPKKRPAGAKTPLTKIAAAIFCERTGQKAILIGKQGTMLKEIGTAARKDIESMLGTRVFLELFVKVKDDWRSKANFIEDLDWRRELEHNAAKQAAEEKE
;
A
#
# COMPACT_ATOMS: atom_id res chain seq x y z
N MET A 1 13.25 -29.19 -2.62
CA MET A 1 11.89 -28.63 -2.61
C MET A 1 11.75 -27.73 -3.82
N PRO A 2 10.70 -27.86 -4.64
CA PRO A 2 10.49 -27.01 -5.80
C PRO A 2 10.26 -25.55 -5.38
N PHE A 3 10.60 -24.62 -6.27
CA PHE A 3 10.37 -23.18 -6.02
C PHE A 3 8.87 -22.87 -6.07
N ARG A 4 8.41 -21.98 -5.20
CA ARG A 4 7.02 -21.55 -5.12
C ARG A 4 6.87 -20.07 -5.43
N SER A 5 5.74 -19.71 -6.05
CA SER A 5 5.43 -18.32 -6.33
C SER A 5 3.94 -18.09 -6.40
N GLY A 6 3.50 -16.89 -6.04
CA GLY A 6 2.09 -16.55 -6.12
C GLY A 6 1.77 -15.15 -5.61
N PHE A 7 0.54 -14.73 -5.93
CA PHE A 7 -0.02 -13.45 -5.52
C PHE A 7 -0.81 -13.59 -4.22
N VAL A 8 -0.52 -12.72 -3.26
CA VAL A 8 -1.11 -12.74 -1.94
C VAL A 8 -1.72 -11.38 -1.63
N SER A 9 -3.04 -11.32 -1.59
CA SER A 9 -3.77 -10.07 -1.36
C SER A 9 -3.93 -9.78 0.13
N ILE A 10 -3.56 -8.58 0.56
CA ILE A 10 -3.72 -8.11 1.94
C ILE A 10 -4.98 -7.27 1.99
N VAL A 11 -6.01 -7.75 2.69
CA VAL A 11 -7.32 -7.10 2.79
C VAL A 11 -7.74 -6.91 4.24
N GLY A 12 -8.55 -5.90 4.49
CA GLY A 12 -9.06 -5.55 5.80
C GLY A 12 -9.53 -4.10 5.85
N ARG A 13 -10.14 -3.70 6.96
CA ARG A 13 -10.65 -2.34 7.14
C ARG A 13 -9.54 -1.27 7.07
N PRO A 14 -9.88 0.01 6.92
CA PRO A 14 -8.92 1.10 7.05
C PRO A 14 -8.15 1.02 8.39
N ASN A 15 -6.88 1.38 8.37
CA ASN A 15 -5.99 1.39 9.55
C ASN A 15 -5.78 0.04 10.27
N ALA A 16 -6.18 -1.09 9.69
CA ALA A 16 -5.87 -2.41 10.24
C ALA A 16 -4.38 -2.74 10.20
N GLY A 17 -3.58 -2.02 9.39
CA GLY A 17 -2.13 -2.17 9.31
C GLY A 17 -1.63 -2.86 8.05
N LYS A 18 -2.42 -2.88 6.95
CA LYS A 18 -2.08 -3.49 5.66
C LYS A 18 -0.75 -2.98 5.09
N SER A 19 -0.65 -1.67 4.84
CA SER A 19 0.57 -1.03 4.31
C SER A 19 1.76 -1.14 5.26
N THR A 20 1.51 -1.15 6.58
CA THR A 20 2.56 -1.40 7.58
C THR A 20 3.10 -2.82 7.47
N LEU A 21 2.22 -3.81 7.26
CA LEU A 21 2.59 -5.20 7.06
C LEU A 21 3.40 -5.37 5.76
N LEU A 22 2.93 -4.80 4.64
CA LEU A 22 3.66 -4.82 3.38
C LEU A 22 5.09 -4.29 3.55
N ASN A 23 5.25 -3.09 4.11
CA ASN A 23 6.56 -2.49 4.34
C ASN A 23 7.45 -3.32 5.29
N ALA A 24 6.85 -3.92 6.32
CA ALA A 24 7.59 -4.74 7.28
C ALA A 24 8.12 -6.03 6.66
N LEU A 25 7.35 -6.68 5.77
CA LEU A 25 7.74 -7.88 5.03
C LEU A 25 8.75 -7.59 3.93
N LEU A 26 8.65 -6.43 3.26
CA LEU A 26 9.65 -5.96 2.29
C LEU A 26 10.96 -5.50 2.94
N GLY A 27 10.94 -5.17 4.23
CA GLY A 27 12.09 -4.61 4.94
C GLY A 27 12.40 -3.14 4.60
N GLN A 28 11.58 -2.51 3.77
CA GLN A 28 11.72 -1.10 3.34
C GLN A 28 10.36 -0.44 3.11
N LYS A 29 10.36 0.90 3.06
CA LYS A 29 9.15 1.68 2.84
C LYS A 29 8.80 1.73 1.34
N LEU A 30 7.74 1.04 0.96
CA LEU A 30 7.14 1.12 -0.37
C LEU A 30 5.79 1.84 -0.32
N ALA A 31 4.88 1.38 0.55
CA ALA A 31 3.58 1.99 0.74
C ALA A 31 3.63 3.09 1.79
N ILE A 32 2.84 4.14 1.61
CA ILE A 32 2.70 5.20 2.60
C ILE A 32 1.91 4.70 3.82
N VAL A 33 2.28 5.16 5.00
CA VAL A 33 1.67 4.73 6.25
C VAL A 33 1.27 5.93 7.09
N THR A 34 -0.03 6.05 7.37
CA THR A 34 -0.55 7.03 8.29
C THR A 34 -1.61 6.43 9.21
N HIS A 35 -1.95 7.13 10.28
CA HIS A 35 -3.08 6.76 11.16
C HIS A 35 -4.43 7.21 10.62
N LYS A 36 -4.46 7.90 9.47
CA LYS A 36 -5.68 8.39 8.84
C LYS A 36 -6.29 7.35 7.91
N PRO A 37 -7.62 7.24 7.81
CA PRO A 37 -8.26 6.36 6.84
C PRO A 37 -7.95 6.77 5.40
N GLN A 38 -8.24 5.89 4.43
CA GLN A 38 -7.99 6.12 3.00
C GLN A 38 -6.52 6.47 2.66
N THR A 39 -5.56 5.94 3.43
CA THR A 39 -4.13 6.12 3.15
C THR A 39 -3.77 5.49 1.81
N THR A 40 -4.14 4.24 1.56
CA THR A 40 -3.97 3.54 0.28
C THR A 40 -5.22 3.72 -0.57
N ARG A 41 -5.10 4.23 -1.79
CA ARG A 41 -6.21 4.45 -2.75
C ARG A 41 -6.15 3.54 -3.96
N THR A 42 -4.95 3.12 -4.34
CA THR A 42 -4.67 2.21 -5.44
C THR A 42 -3.89 1.03 -4.89
N ARG A 43 -4.11 -0.18 -5.41
CA ARG A 43 -3.35 -1.35 -4.99
C ARG A 43 -1.86 -1.16 -5.26
N ILE A 44 -1.02 -1.59 -4.31
CA ILE A 44 0.44 -1.52 -4.39
C ILE A 44 0.99 -2.95 -4.32
N GLN A 45 1.80 -3.32 -5.30
CA GLN A 45 2.44 -4.63 -5.33
C GLN A 45 3.87 -4.54 -4.77
N GLY A 46 4.18 -5.46 -3.86
CA GLY A 46 5.51 -5.61 -3.29
C GLY A 46 6.00 -7.04 -3.44
N VAL A 47 7.21 -7.22 -3.93
CA VAL A 47 7.81 -8.53 -4.21
C VAL A 47 8.77 -8.93 -3.10
N VAL A 48 8.49 -10.04 -2.44
CA VAL A 48 9.34 -10.60 -1.36
C VAL A 48 9.98 -11.89 -1.84
N GLU A 49 11.31 -11.91 -1.87
CA GLU A 49 12.09 -13.14 -2.10
C GLU A 49 12.29 -13.85 -0.76
N VAL A 50 11.77 -15.05 -0.65
CA VAL A 50 11.91 -15.89 0.55
C VAL A 50 12.96 -16.97 0.26
N PRO A 51 14.11 -16.98 0.98
CA PRO A 51 15.15 -17.97 0.76
C PRO A 51 14.71 -19.36 1.22
N LEU A 52 15.33 -20.39 0.67
CA LEU A 52 15.14 -21.76 1.13
C LEU A 52 15.53 -21.89 2.63
N LYS A 53 14.62 -22.43 3.42
CA LYS A 53 14.89 -22.84 4.80
C LYS A 53 15.00 -24.35 4.87
N LYS A 54 16.18 -24.86 5.17
CA LYS A 54 16.43 -26.32 5.24
C LYS A 54 15.67 -26.93 6.43
N LYS A 55 15.16 -28.15 6.22
CA LYS A 55 14.55 -28.94 7.29
C LYS A 55 15.59 -29.28 8.37
N THR A 56 15.20 -29.15 9.62
CA THR A 56 15.96 -29.57 10.81
C THR A 56 15.11 -30.52 11.67
N ALA A 57 15.68 -31.07 12.75
CA ALA A 57 14.91 -31.93 13.64
C ALA A 57 13.64 -31.28 14.22
N ASN A 58 13.71 -29.99 14.48
CA ASN A 58 12.61 -29.21 15.13
C ASN A 58 11.90 -28.24 14.19
N ASP A 59 12.23 -28.21 12.90
CA ASP A 59 11.70 -27.27 11.92
C ASP A 59 11.52 -27.96 10.57
N PRO A 60 10.29 -28.04 10.03
CA PRO A 60 10.03 -28.68 8.75
C PRO A 60 10.72 -27.97 7.58
N GLY A 61 11.16 -26.72 7.76
CA GLY A 61 11.70 -25.88 6.71
C GLY A 61 10.62 -25.50 5.67
N HIS A 62 11.03 -24.73 4.66
CA HIS A 62 10.17 -24.38 3.53
C HIS A 62 10.99 -24.17 2.26
N PRO A 63 10.39 -24.34 1.05
CA PRO A 63 11.06 -24.05 -0.22
C PRO A 63 11.42 -22.57 -0.34
N ALA A 64 12.34 -22.26 -1.28
CA ALA A 64 12.52 -20.89 -1.73
C ALA A 64 11.25 -20.44 -2.48
N ALA A 65 10.89 -19.17 -2.33
CA ALA A 65 9.67 -18.65 -2.94
C ALA A 65 9.81 -17.18 -3.34
N GLN A 66 8.95 -16.76 -4.28
CA GLN A 66 8.66 -15.35 -4.54
C GLN A 66 7.19 -15.07 -4.18
N VAL A 67 6.98 -14.23 -3.18
CA VAL A 67 5.66 -13.82 -2.72
C VAL A 67 5.36 -12.43 -3.25
N VAL A 68 4.36 -12.30 -4.11
CA VAL A 68 3.88 -11.00 -4.60
C VAL A 68 2.74 -10.53 -3.70
N LEU A 69 3.06 -9.64 -2.77
CA LEU A 69 2.11 -9.06 -1.83
C LEU A 69 1.36 -7.92 -2.49
N VAL A 70 0.03 -7.91 -2.41
CA VAL A 70 -0.83 -6.87 -2.96
C VAL A 70 -1.51 -6.13 -1.81
N ASP A 71 -1.01 -4.94 -1.46
CA ASP A 71 -1.66 -4.03 -0.50
C ASP A 71 -2.87 -3.39 -1.15
N THR A 72 -4.03 -3.46 -0.52
CA THR A 72 -5.29 -2.95 -1.05
C THR A 72 -5.77 -1.73 -0.28
N PRO A 73 -6.62 -0.89 -0.89
CA PRO A 73 -7.40 0.09 -0.14
C PRO A 73 -8.15 -0.55 1.04
N GLY A 74 -8.45 0.26 2.06
CA GLY A 74 -9.25 -0.21 3.19
C GLY A 74 -10.67 -0.54 2.75
N ILE A 75 -11.17 -1.69 3.15
CA ILE A 75 -12.56 -2.11 2.88
C ILE A 75 -13.50 -1.24 3.72
N HIS A 76 -14.35 -0.48 3.06
CA HIS A 76 -15.42 0.33 3.65
C HIS A 76 -16.58 0.49 2.67
N LYS A 77 -17.72 0.92 3.17
CA LYS A 77 -18.89 1.18 2.31
C LYS A 77 -18.62 2.41 1.44
N PRO A 78 -18.78 2.30 0.10
CA PRO A 78 -18.44 3.40 -0.81
C PRO A 78 -19.51 4.49 -0.83
N ASP A 79 -19.09 5.76 -0.70
CA ASP A 79 -19.96 6.93 -0.76
C ASP A 79 -19.71 7.81 -2.01
N THR A 80 -18.46 7.85 -2.50
CA THR A 80 -18.06 8.65 -3.67
C THR A 80 -17.63 7.77 -4.85
N GLN A 81 -17.42 8.35 -6.02
CA GLN A 81 -16.84 7.62 -7.16
C GLN A 81 -15.40 7.16 -6.87
N LEU A 82 -14.64 7.95 -6.13
CA LEU A 82 -13.32 7.55 -5.66
C LEU A 82 -13.41 6.29 -4.78
N ASP A 83 -14.36 6.23 -3.86
CA ASP A 83 -14.55 5.05 -3.00
C ASP A 83 -14.96 3.82 -3.82
N LYS A 84 -15.82 4.00 -4.84
CA LYS A 84 -16.18 2.91 -5.77
C LYS A 84 -14.94 2.41 -6.52
N ARG A 85 -14.06 3.30 -6.98
CA ARG A 85 -12.80 2.92 -7.62
C ARG A 85 -11.89 2.17 -6.64
N MET A 86 -11.77 2.64 -5.39
CA MET A 86 -11.01 1.94 -4.35
C MET A 86 -11.56 0.54 -4.08
N MET A 87 -12.88 0.37 -4.03
CA MET A 87 -13.49 -0.96 -3.88
C MET A 87 -13.26 -1.85 -5.10
N GLN A 88 -13.22 -1.29 -6.32
CA GLN A 88 -12.84 -2.05 -7.52
C GLN A 88 -11.41 -2.58 -7.43
N GLU A 89 -10.45 -1.77 -6.95
CA GLU A 89 -9.07 -2.22 -6.69
C GLU A 89 -9.02 -3.39 -5.69
N VAL A 90 -9.91 -3.40 -4.68
CA VAL A 90 -10.03 -4.53 -3.76
C VAL A 90 -10.58 -5.78 -4.46
N HIS A 91 -11.63 -5.63 -5.28
CA HIS A 91 -12.21 -6.75 -6.03
C HIS A 91 -11.19 -7.35 -7.01
N ASP A 92 -10.51 -6.52 -7.80
CA ASP A 92 -9.48 -6.97 -8.74
C ASP A 92 -8.35 -7.72 -8.02
N ALA A 93 -7.91 -7.22 -6.85
CA ALA A 93 -6.91 -7.89 -6.04
C ALA A 93 -7.40 -9.23 -5.49
N LEU A 94 -8.70 -9.37 -5.28
CA LEU A 94 -9.32 -10.61 -4.80
C LEU A 94 -9.64 -11.60 -5.93
N GLU A 95 -9.64 -11.21 -7.19
CA GLU A 95 -9.82 -12.11 -8.34
C GLU A 95 -8.54 -12.81 -8.75
N ALA A 96 -7.42 -12.08 -8.81
CA ALA A 96 -6.13 -12.57 -9.27
C ALA A 96 -5.18 -12.89 -8.09
N ARG A 97 -5.47 -13.97 -7.34
CA ARG A 97 -4.70 -14.33 -6.13
C ARG A 97 -4.59 -15.83 -5.91
N ASP A 98 -3.52 -16.22 -5.23
CA ASP A 98 -3.28 -17.60 -4.75
C ASP A 98 -3.63 -17.73 -3.26
N ALA A 99 -3.58 -16.63 -2.49
CA ALA A 99 -3.94 -16.58 -1.08
C ALA A 99 -4.43 -15.19 -0.66
N VAL A 100 -5.16 -15.13 0.45
CA VAL A 100 -5.63 -13.88 1.07
C VAL A 100 -5.13 -13.79 2.50
N LEU A 101 -4.54 -12.65 2.86
CA LEU A 101 -4.25 -12.24 4.22
C LEU A 101 -5.34 -11.30 4.70
N PHE A 102 -6.25 -11.79 5.51
CA PHE A 102 -7.29 -10.97 6.13
C PHE A 102 -6.77 -10.40 7.43
N ILE A 103 -6.50 -9.10 7.46
CA ILE A 103 -5.91 -8.42 8.61
C ILE A 103 -6.96 -7.67 9.43
N VAL A 104 -6.98 -7.95 10.74
CA VAL A 104 -7.89 -7.38 11.72
C VAL A 104 -7.09 -6.68 12.82
N ASP A 105 -7.53 -5.49 13.19
CA ASP A 105 -6.96 -4.71 14.30
C ASP A 105 -7.60 -5.12 15.63
N VAL A 106 -6.83 -5.73 16.51
CA VAL A 106 -7.33 -6.25 17.80
C VAL A 106 -7.61 -5.18 18.84
N THR A 107 -7.18 -3.95 18.65
CA THR A 107 -7.30 -2.87 19.66
C THR A 107 -8.73 -2.46 20.00
N HIS A 108 -9.68 -2.81 19.14
CA HIS A 108 -11.09 -2.41 19.26
C HIS A 108 -12.04 -3.60 19.34
N GLN A 109 -11.53 -4.82 19.46
CA GLN A 109 -12.31 -6.07 19.40
C GLN A 109 -12.80 -6.54 20.76
N LEU A 110 -12.13 -6.12 21.83
CA LEU A 110 -12.50 -6.53 23.20
C LEU A 110 -13.44 -5.51 23.83
N PRO A 111 -14.55 -5.96 24.44
CA PRO A 111 -15.37 -5.09 25.24
C PRO A 111 -14.53 -4.56 26.41
N LYS A 112 -14.17 -3.31 26.40
CA LYS A 112 -13.80 -2.63 27.65
C LYS A 112 -15.07 -2.62 28.47
N GLU A 113 -15.07 -3.22 29.63
CA GLU A 113 -16.15 -3.16 30.59
C GLU A 113 -16.50 -1.69 30.90
N ASN A 114 -17.42 -1.16 30.12
CA ASN A 114 -18.10 0.07 30.48
C ASN A 114 -19.32 -0.33 31.30
N PRO A 115 -19.54 0.28 32.49
CA PRO A 115 -20.69 -0.05 33.36
C PRO A 115 -22.06 0.09 32.69
N THR A 116 -22.12 0.68 31.50
CA THR A 116 -23.37 0.96 30.77
C THR A 116 -23.61 0.03 29.58
N GLY A 117 -22.73 -0.93 29.27
CA GLY A 117 -22.93 -1.95 28.22
C GLY A 117 -23.09 -1.44 26.78
N LYS A 118 -22.96 -0.12 26.55
CA LYS A 118 -23.04 0.47 25.21
C LYS A 118 -21.66 0.56 24.58
N ALA A 119 -21.48 -0.13 23.45
CA ALA A 119 -20.32 0.03 22.59
C ALA A 119 -20.16 1.52 22.20
N THR A 120 -18.95 2.09 22.36
CA THR A 120 -18.70 3.45 21.87
C THR A 120 -18.86 3.45 20.34
N GLY A 121 -19.36 4.54 19.74
CA GLY A 121 -19.63 4.63 18.30
C GLY A 121 -18.46 4.20 17.42
N ARG A 122 -17.20 4.36 17.88
CA ARG A 122 -15.99 3.92 17.19
C ARG A 122 -15.84 2.38 17.16
N MET A 123 -16.23 1.67 18.23
CA MET A 123 -16.25 0.21 18.25
C MET A 123 -17.33 -0.37 17.33
N ALA A 124 -18.52 0.24 17.30
CA ALA A 124 -19.61 -0.20 16.44
C ALA A 124 -19.26 -0.05 14.95
N LEU A 125 -18.64 1.07 14.56
CA LEU A 125 -18.21 1.33 13.20
C LEU A 125 -17.09 0.33 12.78
N SER A 126 -16.11 0.10 13.63
CA SER A 126 -15.02 -0.85 13.41
C SER A 126 -15.54 -2.28 13.19
N LYS A 127 -16.53 -2.71 13.98
CA LYS A 127 -17.16 -4.01 13.83
C LYS A 127 -17.92 -4.13 12.51
N ALA A 128 -18.67 -3.11 12.11
CA ALA A 128 -19.40 -3.11 10.83
C ALA A 128 -18.47 -3.19 9.61
N GLU A 129 -17.30 -2.54 9.66
CA GLU A 129 -16.29 -2.62 8.60
C GLU A 129 -15.64 -4.01 8.53
N ASP A 130 -15.33 -4.62 9.68
CA ASP A 130 -14.79 -5.98 9.75
C ASP A 130 -15.83 -7.01 9.28
N ASP A 131 -17.09 -6.86 9.65
CA ASP A 131 -18.21 -7.71 9.19
C ASP A 131 -18.40 -7.60 7.67
N PHE A 132 -18.32 -6.39 7.12
CA PHE A 132 -18.40 -6.17 5.68
C PHE A 132 -17.22 -6.79 4.93
N ALA A 133 -16.00 -6.67 5.47
CA ALA A 133 -14.82 -7.32 4.92
C ALA A 133 -14.94 -8.85 4.96
N LEU A 134 -15.48 -9.41 6.05
CA LEU A 134 -15.72 -10.85 6.18
C LEU A 134 -16.74 -11.34 5.14
N GLN A 135 -17.82 -10.58 4.90
CA GLN A 135 -18.82 -10.93 3.87
C GLN A 135 -18.19 -10.98 2.47
N LEU A 136 -17.29 -10.06 2.14
CA LEU A 136 -16.53 -10.09 0.87
C LEU A 136 -15.72 -11.38 0.75
N ILE A 137 -15.00 -11.76 1.82
CA ILE A 137 -14.19 -12.99 1.85
C ILE A 137 -15.06 -14.24 1.76
N GLN A 138 -16.23 -14.27 2.39
CA GLN A 138 -17.16 -15.39 2.31
C GLN A 138 -17.65 -15.65 0.88
N ARG A 139 -17.83 -14.60 0.07
CA ARG A 139 -18.19 -14.74 -1.35
C ARG A 139 -17.10 -15.42 -2.18
N LEU A 140 -15.83 -15.28 -1.80
CA LEU A 140 -14.70 -15.91 -2.49
C LEU A 140 -14.71 -17.44 -2.36
N LYS A 141 -15.28 -17.96 -1.29
CA LYS A 141 -15.39 -19.41 -1.02
C LYS A 141 -16.31 -20.13 -2.01
N GLN A 142 -17.19 -19.38 -2.68
CA GLN A 142 -18.15 -19.92 -3.66
C GLN A 142 -17.53 -20.18 -5.05
N VAL A 143 -16.27 -19.76 -5.26
CA VAL A 143 -15.54 -20.02 -6.50
C VAL A 143 -14.88 -21.40 -6.41
N GLU A 144 -15.06 -22.24 -7.44
CA GLU A 144 -14.48 -23.58 -7.51
C GLU A 144 -12.97 -23.56 -7.23
N GLY A 145 -12.52 -24.39 -6.28
CA GLY A 145 -11.12 -24.50 -5.89
C GLY A 145 -10.70 -23.74 -4.63
N GLY A 146 -11.55 -22.88 -4.08
CA GLY A 146 -11.38 -22.17 -2.79
C GLY A 146 -10.00 -21.55 -2.56
N CYS A 147 -9.90 -20.23 -2.51
CA CYS A 147 -8.64 -19.56 -2.16
C CYS A 147 -8.38 -19.65 -0.64
N PRO A 148 -7.19 -20.08 -0.18
CA PRO A 148 -6.86 -20.11 1.23
C PRO A 148 -6.83 -18.70 1.82
N VAL A 149 -7.47 -18.53 2.97
CA VAL A 149 -7.52 -17.27 3.72
C VAL A 149 -6.80 -17.45 5.05
N ILE A 150 -5.77 -16.65 5.30
CA ILE A 150 -5.08 -16.57 6.58
C ILE A 150 -5.60 -15.35 7.33
N LEU A 151 -6.08 -15.54 8.54
CA LEU A 151 -6.46 -14.44 9.43
C LEU A 151 -5.22 -13.92 10.18
N LEU A 152 -5.03 -12.61 10.13
CA LEU A 152 -3.97 -11.91 10.87
C LEU A 152 -4.60 -11.05 11.96
N LEU A 153 -4.42 -11.43 13.22
CA LEU A 153 -4.78 -10.62 14.37
C LEU A 153 -3.63 -9.65 14.64
N ASN A 154 -3.74 -8.42 14.12
CA ASN A 154 -2.65 -7.44 14.15
C ASN A 154 -2.75 -6.49 15.35
N LYS A 155 -1.60 -5.91 15.71
CA LYS A 155 -1.38 -5.00 16.84
C LYS A 155 -1.46 -5.70 18.21
N ILE A 156 -1.07 -6.96 18.27
CA ILE A 156 -1.02 -7.73 19.55
C ILE A 156 -0.10 -7.11 20.59
N ASP A 157 0.82 -6.23 20.18
CA ASP A 157 1.68 -5.46 21.06
C ASP A 157 0.91 -4.43 21.91
N THR A 158 -0.38 -4.26 21.68
CA THR A 158 -1.26 -3.30 22.39
C THR A 158 -2.25 -3.97 23.35
N ILE A 159 -2.31 -5.30 23.39
CA ILE A 159 -3.21 -6.07 24.25
C ILE A 159 -2.41 -7.07 25.09
N SER A 160 -3.04 -7.64 26.11
CA SER A 160 -2.43 -8.70 26.92
C SER A 160 -2.45 -10.06 26.20
N THR A 161 -1.50 -10.93 26.50
CA THR A 161 -1.46 -12.28 25.92
C THR A 161 -2.70 -13.10 26.23
N ALA A 162 -3.34 -12.89 27.39
CA ALA A 162 -4.55 -13.58 27.79
C ALA A 162 -5.75 -13.25 26.88
N GLU A 163 -5.76 -12.08 26.25
CA GLU A 163 -6.82 -11.61 25.36
C GLU A 163 -6.72 -12.23 23.95
N ILE A 164 -5.58 -12.80 23.58
CA ILE A 164 -5.36 -13.34 22.23
C ILE A 164 -6.20 -14.61 21.99
N MET A 165 -6.25 -15.54 22.94
CA MET A 165 -6.96 -16.81 22.75
C MET A 165 -8.47 -16.64 22.56
N PRO A 166 -9.17 -15.81 23.35
CA PRO A 166 -10.59 -15.49 23.09
C PRO A 166 -10.83 -14.88 21.69
N LEU A 167 -9.94 -14.04 21.20
CA LEU A 167 -10.04 -13.48 19.85
C LEU A 167 -9.87 -14.53 18.76
N ILE A 168 -8.89 -15.42 18.90
CA ILE A 168 -8.70 -16.56 17.99
C ILE A 168 -9.98 -17.41 17.94
N ALA A 169 -10.52 -17.79 19.10
CA ALA A 169 -11.75 -18.60 19.19
C ALA A 169 -12.94 -17.90 18.53
N HIS A 170 -13.12 -16.60 18.80
CA HIS A 170 -14.19 -15.81 18.20
C HIS A 170 -14.12 -15.82 16.67
N TRP A 171 -12.98 -15.43 16.09
CA TRP A 171 -12.82 -15.33 14.64
C TRP A 171 -12.89 -16.71 13.94
N SER A 172 -12.33 -17.75 14.57
CA SER A 172 -12.39 -19.12 14.03
C SER A 172 -13.82 -19.66 13.99
N SER A 173 -14.73 -19.16 14.83
CA SER A 173 -16.14 -19.52 14.77
C SER A 173 -16.91 -18.87 13.63
N LEU A 174 -16.40 -17.74 13.08
CA LEU A 174 -17.07 -16.98 12.02
C LEU A 174 -16.71 -17.47 10.60
N TYR A 175 -15.48 -18.01 10.43
CA TYR A 175 -14.98 -18.45 9.13
C TYR A 175 -13.90 -19.52 9.30
N PRO A 176 -13.84 -20.58 8.45
CA PRO A 176 -12.79 -21.60 8.49
C PRO A 176 -11.52 -21.09 7.82
N PHE A 177 -10.77 -20.28 8.53
CA PHE A 177 -9.46 -19.80 8.07
C PHE A 177 -8.47 -20.96 7.92
N ALA A 178 -7.58 -20.89 6.90
CA ALA A 178 -6.50 -21.86 6.74
C ALA A 178 -5.53 -21.80 7.92
N GLU A 179 -5.25 -20.59 8.42
CA GLU A 179 -4.42 -20.33 9.60
C GLU A 179 -4.93 -19.07 10.30
N VAL A 180 -4.71 -18.96 11.61
CA VAL A 180 -4.95 -17.75 12.41
C VAL A 180 -3.65 -17.37 13.11
N ILE A 181 -3.07 -16.23 12.71
CA ILE A 181 -1.74 -15.82 13.18
C ILE A 181 -1.85 -14.47 13.89
N PRO A 182 -1.61 -14.42 15.22
CA PRO A 182 -1.44 -13.18 15.94
C PRO A 182 -0.10 -12.52 15.55
N ILE A 183 -0.14 -11.26 15.10
CA ILE A 183 1.04 -10.52 14.63
C ILE A 183 1.11 -9.11 15.22
N SER A 184 2.31 -8.54 15.22
CA SER A 184 2.51 -7.11 15.24
C SER A 184 3.33 -6.69 14.01
N ALA A 185 2.68 -6.12 13.01
CA ALA A 185 3.37 -5.61 11.83
C ALA A 185 4.39 -4.51 12.20
N ARG A 186 4.05 -3.65 13.18
CA ARG A 186 4.92 -2.58 13.66
C ARG A 186 6.15 -3.08 14.41
N LYS A 187 5.99 -4.10 15.25
CA LYS A 187 7.07 -4.70 16.07
C LYS A 187 7.73 -5.89 15.41
N LYS A 188 7.29 -6.26 14.20
CA LYS A 188 7.74 -7.44 13.44
C LYS A 188 7.59 -8.77 14.18
N ILE A 189 6.56 -8.88 15.05
CA ILE A 189 6.27 -10.11 15.80
C ILE A 189 5.55 -11.10 14.86
N ASN A 190 6.02 -12.35 14.82
CA ASN A 190 5.48 -13.48 14.05
C ASN A 190 5.45 -13.29 12.52
N LEU A 191 6.24 -12.36 11.96
CA LEU A 191 6.28 -12.14 10.51
C LEU A 191 7.02 -13.27 9.77
N ASP A 192 8.06 -13.86 10.36
CA ASP A 192 8.76 -15.03 9.79
C ASP A 192 7.83 -16.24 9.73
N LEU A 193 7.05 -16.48 10.81
CA LEU A 193 6.02 -17.53 10.83
C LEU A 193 4.96 -17.28 9.75
N LEU A 194 4.52 -16.04 9.59
CA LEU A 194 3.58 -15.68 8.53
C LEU A 194 4.13 -16.01 7.14
N LEU A 195 5.39 -15.63 6.84
CA LEU A 195 6.00 -15.93 5.53
C LEU A 195 6.13 -17.44 5.32
N GLU A 196 6.52 -18.21 6.34
CA GLU A 196 6.59 -19.67 6.28
C GLU A 196 5.21 -20.27 5.92
N LYS A 197 4.14 -19.84 6.60
CA LYS A 197 2.77 -20.31 6.33
C LYS A 197 2.30 -19.92 4.94
N VAL A 198 2.58 -18.70 4.49
CA VAL A 198 2.27 -18.24 3.14
C VAL A 198 3.00 -19.09 2.10
N VAL A 199 4.31 -19.29 2.22
CA VAL A 199 5.09 -20.09 1.29
C VAL A 199 4.54 -21.53 1.17
N ASN A 200 4.08 -22.12 2.29
CA ASN A 200 3.57 -23.48 2.29
C ASN A 200 2.24 -23.67 1.56
N ILE A 201 1.46 -22.60 1.40
CA ILE A 201 0.17 -22.65 0.66
C ILE A 201 0.29 -22.22 -0.80
N LEU A 202 1.38 -21.52 -1.18
CA LEU A 202 1.56 -21.08 -2.56
C LEU A 202 1.81 -22.27 -3.52
N PRO A 203 1.37 -22.17 -4.80
CA PRO A 203 1.63 -23.18 -5.81
C PRO A 203 3.13 -23.24 -6.17
N GLU A 204 3.53 -24.36 -6.74
CA GLU A 204 4.81 -24.48 -7.43
C GLU A 204 4.81 -23.64 -8.71
N GLY A 205 5.86 -22.86 -8.94
CA GLY A 205 5.90 -21.94 -10.06
C GLY A 205 7.27 -21.33 -10.28
N GLN A 206 7.36 -20.48 -11.30
CA GLN A 206 8.53 -19.67 -11.59
C GLN A 206 8.35 -18.26 -11.03
N ARG A 207 9.43 -17.46 -11.03
CA ARG A 207 9.32 -16.05 -10.64
C ARG A 207 8.45 -15.26 -11.60
N TYR A 208 7.56 -14.46 -11.07
CA TYR A 208 6.79 -13.48 -11.84
C TYR A 208 7.61 -12.23 -12.15
N PHE A 209 8.54 -11.88 -11.24
CA PHE A 209 9.38 -10.68 -11.34
C PHE A 209 10.87 -11.09 -11.29
N PRO A 210 11.76 -10.31 -11.93
CA PRO A 210 13.19 -10.49 -11.80
C PRO A 210 13.63 -10.49 -10.32
N LYS A 211 14.64 -11.30 -10.02
CA LYS A 211 15.26 -11.30 -8.69
C LYS A 211 15.74 -9.88 -8.38
N HIS A 212 15.45 -9.37 -7.19
CA HIS A 212 15.74 -8.01 -6.73
C HIS A 212 14.77 -6.90 -7.18
N GLN A 213 13.80 -7.20 -8.01
CA GLN A 213 12.71 -6.26 -8.24
C GLN A 213 11.78 -6.25 -7.02
N LEU A 214 11.51 -5.06 -6.48
CA LEU A 214 10.75 -4.90 -5.24
C LEU A 214 9.29 -4.54 -5.47
N THR A 215 8.99 -3.96 -6.64
CA THR A 215 7.66 -3.52 -7.02
C THR A 215 7.56 -3.33 -8.53
N ASP A 216 6.34 -3.33 -9.05
CA ASP A 216 6.00 -2.94 -10.41
C ASP A 216 5.57 -1.47 -10.52
N GLN A 217 5.53 -0.76 -9.38
CA GLN A 217 5.04 0.62 -9.35
C GLN A 217 6.05 1.59 -9.97
N PRO A 218 5.63 2.48 -10.88
CA PRO A 218 6.50 3.52 -11.42
C PRO A 218 7.00 4.47 -10.33
N GLU A 219 8.22 4.95 -10.45
CA GLU A 219 8.79 5.94 -9.52
C GLU A 219 7.91 7.20 -9.39
N ARG A 220 7.33 7.67 -10.49
CA ARG A 220 6.40 8.81 -10.49
C ARG A 220 5.19 8.59 -9.56
N PHE A 221 4.61 7.39 -9.57
CA PHE A 221 3.52 7.04 -8.66
C PHE A 221 3.98 7.06 -7.20
N LEU A 222 5.13 6.45 -6.91
CA LEU A 222 5.67 6.41 -5.55
C LEU A 222 6.00 7.81 -5.03
N VAL A 223 6.53 8.68 -5.89
CA VAL A 223 6.77 10.10 -5.58
C VAL A 223 5.48 10.83 -5.25
N ALA A 224 4.42 10.65 -6.05
CA ALA A 224 3.12 11.24 -5.78
C ALA A 224 2.56 10.79 -4.42
N GLU A 225 2.69 9.50 -4.10
CA GLU A 225 2.26 8.94 -2.82
C GLU A 225 3.07 9.50 -1.64
N LEU A 226 4.41 9.67 -1.78
CA LEU A 226 5.23 10.29 -0.74
C LEU A 226 4.82 11.75 -0.46
N ILE A 227 4.48 12.51 -1.49
CA ILE A 227 3.94 13.87 -1.32
C ILE A 227 2.58 13.81 -0.61
N ARG A 228 1.69 12.90 -1.03
CA ARG A 228 0.37 12.71 -0.43
C ARG A 228 0.47 12.28 1.05
N GLU A 229 1.44 11.45 1.41
CA GLU A 229 1.70 11.11 2.81
C GLU A 229 1.96 12.36 3.66
N LYS A 230 2.78 13.30 3.18
CA LYS A 230 3.07 14.53 3.94
C LYS A 230 1.84 15.40 4.09
N ILE A 231 1.00 15.47 3.06
CA ILE A 231 -0.30 16.15 3.16
C ILE A 231 -1.16 15.48 4.25
N LEU A 232 -1.26 14.14 4.22
CA LEU A 232 -1.99 13.38 5.23
C LEU A 232 -1.46 13.61 6.65
N LEU A 233 -0.16 13.73 6.85
CA LEU A 233 0.45 13.89 8.16
C LEU A 233 0.35 15.34 8.70
N LEU A 234 0.53 16.32 7.83
CA LEU A 234 0.68 17.73 8.21
C LEU A 234 -0.63 18.53 8.18
N THR A 235 -1.68 18.01 7.51
CA THR A 235 -2.99 18.69 7.50
C THR A 235 -4.02 17.93 8.31
N GLY A 236 -5.09 18.60 8.71
CA GLY A 236 -6.17 18.03 9.54
C GLY A 236 -7.53 17.99 8.84
N GLU A 237 -8.53 17.59 9.59
CA GLU A 237 -9.95 17.53 9.22
C GLU A 237 -10.18 16.85 7.88
N GLU A 238 -10.94 17.45 6.97
CA GLU A 238 -11.28 16.91 5.65
C GLU A 238 -10.23 17.16 4.56
N VAL A 239 -9.28 18.08 4.78
CA VAL A 239 -8.30 18.49 3.76
C VAL A 239 -7.50 17.31 3.20
N PRO A 240 -6.96 16.38 4.02
CA PRO A 240 -6.20 15.24 3.54
C PRO A 240 -6.99 14.34 2.57
N TYR A 241 -8.28 14.18 2.83
CA TYR A 241 -9.14 13.28 2.05
C TYR A 241 -9.60 13.91 0.73
N ALA A 242 -9.66 15.23 0.69
CA ALA A 242 -10.05 16.03 -0.48
C ALA A 242 -8.88 16.35 -1.43
N THR A 243 -7.69 15.76 -1.21
CA THR A 243 -6.51 16.05 -2.03
C THR A 243 -6.11 14.89 -2.92
N ALA A 244 -5.62 15.21 -4.13
CA ALA A 244 -4.92 14.29 -5.02
C ALA A 244 -3.60 14.93 -5.46
N VAL A 245 -2.60 14.09 -5.76
CA VAL A 245 -1.29 14.54 -6.24
C VAL A 245 -1.04 13.95 -7.62
N VAL A 246 -0.66 14.80 -8.56
CA VAL A 246 -0.31 14.42 -9.93
C VAL A 246 1.08 14.94 -10.25
N ILE A 247 1.95 14.08 -10.76
CA ILE A 247 3.27 14.48 -11.23
C ILE A 247 3.14 15.02 -12.65
N GLU A 248 3.24 16.34 -12.81
CA GLU A 248 3.14 17.00 -14.10
C GLU A 248 4.43 16.91 -14.89
N LYS A 249 5.58 16.94 -14.19
CA LYS A 249 6.90 16.86 -14.81
C LYS A 249 7.82 15.96 -13.98
N TYR A 250 8.53 15.09 -14.66
CA TYR A 250 9.55 14.22 -14.08
C TYR A 250 10.72 14.14 -15.05
N GLU A 251 11.84 14.78 -14.71
CA GLU A 251 13.07 14.74 -15.47
C GLU A 251 14.12 13.94 -14.68
N GLU A 252 14.54 12.85 -15.26
CA GLU A 252 15.60 12.03 -14.67
C GLU A 252 16.92 12.78 -14.59
N PRO A 253 17.81 12.41 -13.65
CA PRO A 253 19.12 13.03 -13.55
C PRO A 253 19.95 12.69 -14.77
N MET A 254 20.72 13.68 -15.27
CA MET A 254 21.67 13.42 -16.36
C MET A 254 22.66 12.31 -15.96
N VAL A 255 22.69 11.25 -16.75
CA VAL A 255 23.72 10.21 -16.67
C VAL A 255 24.87 10.59 -17.58
N TYR A 256 26.07 10.71 -17.03
CA TYR A 256 27.28 10.91 -17.85
C TYR A 256 27.69 9.57 -18.46
N THR A 257 27.73 9.51 -19.80
CA THR A 257 28.14 8.30 -20.54
C THR A 257 29.43 8.56 -21.29
N ASN A 258 30.20 7.52 -21.59
CA ASN A 258 31.31 7.56 -22.57
C ASN A 258 30.76 7.44 -24.00
N ASP A 259 31.66 7.53 -25.00
CA ASP A 259 31.29 7.43 -26.42
C ASP A 259 30.65 6.10 -26.82
N LYS A 260 30.69 5.09 -25.93
CA LYS A 260 30.04 3.79 -26.08
C LYS A 260 28.71 3.67 -25.35
N GLY A 261 28.23 4.79 -24.72
CA GLY A 261 26.97 4.79 -23.95
C GLY A 261 27.09 4.19 -22.54
N GLU A 262 28.31 3.84 -22.07
CA GLU A 262 28.48 3.24 -20.73
C GLU A 262 28.58 4.34 -19.66
N PRO A 263 28.05 4.12 -18.44
CA PRO A 263 28.12 5.11 -17.36
C PRO A 263 29.55 5.51 -17.03
N LYS A 264 29.82 6.82 -17.02
CA LYS A 264 31.14 7.43 -16.74
C LYS A 264 31.09 8.24 -15.46
N LYS A 265 32.21 8.29 -14.73
CA LYS A 265 32.30 9.17 -13.56
C LYS A 265 32.08 10.63 -13.98
N ARG A 266 31.35 11.36 -13.14
CA ARG A 266 31.08 12.78 -13.34
C ARG A 266 32.39 13.57 -13.57
N PRO A 267 32.49 14.38 -14.63
CA PRO A 267 33.62 15.26 -14.85
C PRO A 267 33.81 16.24 -13.69
N ALA A 268 35.05 16.59 -13.38
CA ALA A 268 35.34 17.61 -12.38
C ALA A 268 34.71 18.95 -12.80
N GLY A 269 33.97 19.60 -11.88
CA GLY A 269 33.22 20.83 -12.15
C GLY A 269 31.86 20.69 -12.80
N ALA A 270 31.44 19.48 -13.23
CA ALA A 270 30.10 19.26 -13.77
C ALA A 270 29.02 19.40 -12.68
N LYS A 271 27.82 19.84 -13.08
CA LYS A 271 26.65 19.95 -12.16
C LYS A 271 26.31 18.59 -11.56
N THR A 272 25.94 18.56 -10.27
CA THR A 272 25.47 17.35 -9.62
C THR A 272 24.19 16.88 -10.31
N PRO A 273 24.07 15.57 -10.66
CA PRO A 273 22.84 15.03 -11.20
C PRO A 273 21.67 15.34 -10.29
N LEU A 274 20.57 15.82 -10.85
CA LEU A 274 19.42 16.31 -10.12
C LEU A 274 18.17 15.86 -10.84
N THR A 275 17.32 15.10 -10.14
CA THR A 275 15.97 14.79 -10.60
C THR A 275 15.09 16.01 -10.40
N LYS A 276 14.41 16.48 -11.46
CA LYS A 276 13.47 17.59 -11.35
C LYS A 276 12.03 17.08 -11.40
N ILE A 277 11.26 17.46 -10.41
CA ILE A 277 9.89 17.02 -10.23
C ILE A 277 8.99 18.23 -10.03
N ALA A 278 7.95 18.35 -10.85
CA ALA A 278 6.86 19.29 -10.63
C ALA A 278 5.57 18.53 -10.37
N ALA A 279 4.92 18.81 -9.24
CA ALA A 279 3.71 18.13 -8.81
C ALA A 279 2.57 19.11 -8.52
N ALA A 280 1.38 18.79 -9.04
CA ALA A 280 0.15 19.50 -8.73
C ALA A 280 -0.60 18.79 -7.59
N ILE A 281 -0.91 19.53 -6.54
CA ILE A 281 -1.79 19.11 -5.44
C ILE A 281 -3.18 19.66 -5.76
N PHE A 282 -4.10 18.78 -6.12
CA PHE A 282 -5.49 19.14 -6.34
C PHE A 282 -6.27 19.11 -5.03
N CYS A 283 -7.16 20.08 -4.83
CA CYS A 283 -8.13 20.12 -3.73
C CYS A 283 -9.50 20.57 -4.26
N GLU A 284 -10.57 20.37 -3.49
CA GLU A 284 -11.93 20.63 -3.97
C GLU A 284 -12.36 22.09 -3.81
N ARG A 285 -11.83 22.82 -2.80
CA ARG A 285 -12.31 24.15 -2.42
C ARG A 285 -11.17 25.12 -2.22
N THR A 286 -11.45 26.40 -2.46
CA THR A 286 -10.48 27.51 -2.25
C THR A 286 -10.00 27.59 -0.79
N GLY A 287 -10.87 27.33 0.20
CA GLY A 287 -10.48 27.27 1.60
C GLY A 287 -9.42 26.17 1.88
N GLN A 288 -9.57 24.99 1.28
CA GLN A 288 -8.59 23.90 1.37
C GLN A 288 -7.25 24.30 0.73
N LYS A 289 -7.30 24.98 -0.42
CA LYS A 289 -6.09 25.54 -1.07
C LYS A 289 -5.36 26.49 -0.14
N ALA A 290 -6.08 27.39 0.56
CA ALA A 290 -5.48 28.31 1.51
C ALA A 290 -4.79 27.57 2.69
N ILE A 291 -5.39 26.49 3.20
CA ILE A 291 -4.81 25.64 4.24
C ILE A 291 -3.54 24.94 3.74
N LEU A 292 -3.57 24.36 2.53
CA LEU A 292 -2.44 23.66 1.92
C LEU A 292 -1.25 24.58 1.64
N ILE A 293 -1.51 25.84 1.27
CA ILE A 293 -0.46 26.85 1.08
C ILE A 293 0.05 27.35 2.45
N GLY A 294 -0.85 27.60 3.38
CA GLY A 294 -0.55 28.18 4.67
C GLY A 294 -0.17 29.66 4.61
N LYS A 295 0.02 30.29 5.76
CA LYS A 295 0.43 31.70 5.84
C LYS A 295 1.77 31.89 5.16
N GLN A 296 1.84 32.75 4.15
CA GLN A 296 3.05 33.02 3.35
C GLN A 296 3.71 31.74 2.77
N GLY A 297 2.94 30.70 2.46
CA GLY A 297 3.44 29.49 1.87
C GLY A 297 4.13 28.50 2.86
N THR A 298 4.02 28.72 4.16
CA THR A 298 4.73 27.92 5.18
C THR A 298 4.34 26.46 5.16
N MET A 299 3.05 26.12 5.06
CA MET A 299 2.58 24.74 5.02
C MET A 299 3.06 24.01 3.74
N LEU A 300 2.94 24.64 2.58
CA LEU A 300 3.41 24.07 1.32
C LEU A 300 4.92 23.81 1.32
N LYS A 301 5.68 24.74 1.91
CA LYS A 301 7.14 24.60 2.10
C LYS A 301 7.47 23.44 3.03
N GLU A 302 6.72 23.25 4.12
CA GLU A 302 6.91 22.14 5.06
C GLU A 302 6.61 20.79 4.40
N ILE A 303 5.47 20.68 3.70
CA ILE A 303 5.11 19.50 2.89
C ILE A 303 6.22 19.18 1.89
N GLY A 304 6.66 20.17 1.10
CA GLY A 304 7.70 20.00 0.10
C GLY A 304 9.05 19.57 0.68
N THR A 305 9.45 20.15 1.82
CA THR A 305 10.72 19.81 2.47
C THR A 305 10.69 18.38 3.02
N ALA A 306 9.59 17.99 3.68
CA ALA A 306 9.44 16.63 4.21
C ALA A 306 9.34 15.58 3.09
N ALA A 307 8.58 15.88 2.03
CA ALA A 307 8.44 14.98 0.87
C ALA A 307 9.78 14.81 0.15
N ARG A 308 10.49 15.90 -0.14
CA ARG A 308 11.79 15.86 -0.81
C ARG A 308 12.78 14.95 -0.11
N LYS A 309 12.86 15.01 1.21
CA LYS A 309 13.75 14.14 2.00
C LYS A 309 13.48 12.65 1.77
N ASP A 310 12.21 12.26 1.78
CA ASP A 310 11.82 10.86 1.58
C ASP A 310 12.02 10.43 0.11
N ILE A 311 11.73 11.33 -0.85
CA ILE A 311 11.94 11.09 -2.27
C ILE A 311 13.44 10.92 -2.58
N GLU A 312 14.31 11.80 -2.05
CA GLU A 312 15.77 11.67 -2.19
C GLU A 312 16.30 10.35 -1.61
N SER A 313 15.74 9.92 -0.47
CA SER A 313 16.10 8.62 0.13
C SER A 313 15.65 7.43 -0.74
N MET A 314 14.48 7.52 -1.39
CA MET A 314 13.95 6.48 -2.26
C MET A 314 14.72 6.39 -3.58
N LEU A 315 14.97 7.54 -4.23
CA LEU A 315 15.61 7.60 -5.56
C LEU A 315 17.14 7.51 -5.49
N GLY A 316 17.75 7.71 -4.32
CA GLY A 316 19.21 7.76 -4.17
C GLY A 316 19.87 8.96 -4.87
N THR A 317 19.09 9.95 -5.30
CA THR A 317 19.57 11.16 -6.00
C THR A 317 19.05 12.43 -5.34
N ARG A 318 19.70 13.56 -5.61
CA ARG A 318 19.16 14.86 -5.20
C ARG A 318 17.93 15.22 -6.02
N VAL A 319 16.98 15.91 -5.38
CA VAL A 319 15.69 16.26 -5.99
C VAL A 319 15.44 17.76 -5.89
N PHE A 320 15.06 18.36 -7.02
CA PHE A 320 14.42 19.66 -7.09
C PHE A 320 12.92 19.44 -7.20
N LEU A 321 12.18 19.78 -6.15
CA LEU A 321 10.74 19.55 -6.04
C LEU A 321 9.98 20.88 -6.09
N GLU A 322 9.10 21.04 -7.08
CA GLU A 322 8.14 22.13 -7.19
C GLU A 322 6.74 21.63 -6.90
N LEU A 323 6.00 22.34 -6.05
CA LEU A 323 4.63 22.01 -5.68
C LEU A 323 3.68 23.15 -6.04
N PHE A 324 2.59 22.82 -6.72
CA PHE A 324 1.52 23.74 -7.08
C PHE A 324 0.19 23.27 -6.50
N VAL A 325 -0.62 24.19 -5.96
CA VAL A 325 -1.94 23.85 -5.44
C VAL A 325 -3.01 24.36 -6.40
N LYS A 326 -3.82 23.44 -6.92
CA LYS A 326 -4.90 23.70 -7.90
C LYS A 326 -6.25 23.33 -7.29
N VAL A 327 -7.29 24.13 -7.56
CA VAL A 327 -8.66 23.79 -7.16
C VAL A 327 -9.34 23.07 -8.32
N LYS A 328 -9.99 21.95 -8.02
CA LYS A 328 -10.85 21.22 -8.95
C LYS A 328 -12.08 20.76 -8.19
N ASP A 329 -13.14 21.51 -8.32
CA ASP A 329 -14.39 21.30 -7.58
C ASP A 329 -14.90 19.87 -7.76
N ASP A 330 -15.29 19.24 -6.63
CA ASP A 330 -15.90 17.91 -6.55
C ASP A 330 -15.18 16.83 -7.38
N TRP A 331 -13.84 16.87 -7.39
CA TRP A 331 -13.06 15.95 -8.22
C TRP A 331 -13.26 14.47 -7.82
N ARG A 332 -13.61 14.18 -6.56
CA ARG A 332 -13.84 12.80 -6.07
C ARG A 332 -15.07 12.15 -6.68
N SER A 333 -15.99 12.94 -7.26
CA SER A 333 -17.19 12.48 -7.97
C SER A 333 -17.01 12.46 -9.50
N LYS A 334 -15.88 12.96 -10.02
CA LYS A 334 -15.61 13.04 -11.47
C LYS A 334 -14.84 11.81 -11.95
N ALA A 335 -15.55 10.86 -12.56
CA ALA A 335 -14.98 9.61 -13.05
C ALA A 335 -13.75 9.82 -13.94
N ASN A 336 -13.83 10.68 -14.95
CA ASN A 336 -12.73 10.97 -15.89
C ASN A 336 -11.45 11.43 -15.16
N PHE A 337 -11.58 12.30 -14.15
CA PHE A 337 -10.41 12.75 -13.41
C PHE A 337 -9.81 11.65 -12.51
N ILE A 338 -10.67 10.82 -11.92
CA ILE A 338 -10.22 9.67 -11.13
C ILE A 338 -9.47 8.65 -12.01
N GLU A 339 -9.94 8.47 -13.24
CA GLU A 339 -9.26 7.65 -14.23
C GLU A 339 -7.91 8.22 -14.65
N ASP A 340 -7.81 9.55 -14.83
CA ASP A 340 -6.54 10.23 -15.13
C ASP A 340 -5.51 10.14 -13.96
N LEU A 341 -5.96 9.84 -12.75
CA LEU A 341 -5.07 9.57 -11.61
C LEU A 341 -4.48 8.15 -11.64
N ASP A 342 -4.98 7.26 -12.50
CA ASP A 342 -4.46 5.90 -12.62
C ASP A 342 -3.20 5.87 -13.48
N TRP A 343 -2.06 5.67 -12.85
CA TRP A 343 -0.75 5.59 -13.50
C TRP A 343 -0.67 4.49 -14.58
N ARG A 344 -1.50 3.45 -14.52
CA ARG A 344 -1.53 2.37 -15.51
C ARG A 344 -1.96 2.87 -16.87
N ARG A 345 -2.94 3.79 -16.92
CA ARG A 345 -3.35 4.45 -18.17
C ARG A 345 -2.24 5.31 -18.77
N GLU A 346 -1.44 5.97 -17.93
CA GLU A 346 -0.28 6.73 -18.42
C GLU A 346 0.74 5.80 -19.09
N LEU A 347 0.99 4.61 -18.53
CA LEU A 347 1.85 3.60 -19.16
C LEU A 347 1.27 3.08 -20.48
N GLU A 348 -0.01 2.75 -20.53
CA GLU A 348 -0.70 2.30 -21.74
C GLU A 348 -0.63 3.36 -22.84
N HIS A 349 -0.87 4.62 -22.49
CA HIS A 349 -0.80 5.74 -23.43
C HIS A 349 0.62 5.96 -23.97
N ASN A 350 1.62 5.87 -23.11
CA ASN A 350 3.03 6.01 -23.49
C ASN A 350 3.48 4.83 -24.37
N ALA A 351 3.08 3.60 -24.03
CA ALA A 351 3.37 2.42 -24.84
C ALA A 351 2.70 2.50 -26.23
N ALA A 352 1.45 2.99 -26.28
CA ALA A 352 0.75 3.21 -27.55
C ALA A 352 1.42 4.28 -28.42
N LYS A 353 1.94 5.36 -27.82
CA LYS A 353 2.71 6.39 -28.54
C LYS A 353 4.02 5.83 -29.10
N GLN A 354 4.79 5.10 -28.28
CA GLN A 354 6.04 4.49 -28.74
C GLN A 354 5.80 3.50 -29.89
N ALA A 355 4.78 2.66 -29.78
CA ALA A 355 4.40 1.72 -30.84
C ALA A 355 3.90 2.42 -32.12
N ALA A 356 3.41 3.67 -32.04
CA ALA A 356 3.03 4.47 -33.19
C ALA A 356 4.26 5.11 -33.86
N GLU A 357 5.22 5.60 -33.05
CA GLU A 357 6.49 6.19 -33.51
C GLU A 357 7.43 5.15 -34.15
N GLU A 358 7.40 3.90 -33.69
CA GLU A 358 8.18 2.80 -34.30
C GLU A 358 7.60 2.30 -35.64
N LYS A 359 6.39 2.71 -36.01
CA LYS A 359 5.72 2.35 -37.27
C LYS A 359 5.80 3.43 -38.35
N GLU A 360 6.26 4.63 -38.02
CA GLU A 360 6.59 5.70 -38.95
C GLU A 360 8.10 5.67 -39.34
#